data_ce26a0581cec694f4fd9a4ffa827aa8b
#
_entry.id   ce26a0581cec694f4fd9a4ffa827aa8b
#
_cell.length_a   1.000
_cell.length_b   1.000
_cell.length_c   1.000
_cell.angle_alpha   90.00
_cell.angle_beta   90.00
_cell.angle_gamma   90.00
#
_symmetry.space_group_name_H-M   'P 1'
#
loop_
_entity.id
_entity.type
_entity.pdbx_description
1 polymer ?
#
loop_
_entity_poly.entity_id
_entity_poly.type
_entity_poly.pdbx_seq_one_letter_code
_entity_poly.pdbx_strand_id
1 'polypeptide(L)'
;MKNLRIYLITLLCTVISLPESTAAEWQWSVKIPGIVSNETNDHPQAFLWIPSDCVQVKGVMIGTHNMTEETLFENALFREKMSEIGLALIWITPGWDQKWDITAGSQKAFEQMLDDFASVSGYNELKYAPIVPFGHSAMATYPWNFAAWNPDRTLAIISLHGDAPRTNLTGYGRDNMEWGKRTIDGIPGLMIEGEYEWWEDRVNPALAFRMMYPKSCVSFLCDTGRGHFDIADRTAGYIALFLKKALEYRMPATYDLNKPVELKKLNPQNGWLAERWHPNQKKRAKAAPYKEYKGDSHDAFWYFDKEMAEMTEERYRRERGKKPQYLGFVQKGQLLTYNPKSHVKVAARFLPEKDGLTFHLKAVYTDSLHTAISDEHSLTSPEITRICGPVQKVNDTTFTVRFYRMGMYNQRRT
;
A
#
# COMPACT_ATOMS: atom_id res chain seq x y z
N MET A 1 19.83 1.45 77.84
CA MET A 1 19.51 0.49 76.76
C MET A 1 18.71 1.23 75.73
N LYS A 2 19.31 1.60 74.62
CA LYS A 2 18.71 2.43 73.56
C LYS A 2 18.17 1.48 72.46
N ASN A 3 16.87 1.57 72.23
CA ASN A 3 16.21 0.81 71.13
C ASN A 3 16.55 1.41 69.77
N LEU A 4 17.27 0.71 68.98
CA LEU A 4 17.55 1.06 67.58
C LEU A 4 16.39 0.56 66.72
N ARG A 5 15.54 1.46 66.22
CA ARG A 5 14.51 1.14 65.23
C ARG A 5 15.14 1.17 63.84
N ILE A 6 15.26 0.00 63.25
CA ILE A 6 15.68 -0.16 61.86
C ILE A 6 14.45 0.14 60.97
N TYR A 7 14.48 1.22 60.19
CA TYR A 7 13.50 1.49 59.14
C TYR A 7 13.93 0.75 57.88
N LEU A 8 13.20 -0.31 57.56
CA LEU A 8 13.33 -1.00 56.28
C LEU A 8 12.65 -0.13 55.20
N ILE A 9 13.46 0.55 54.40
CA ILE A 9 12.96 1.27 53.22
C ILE A 9 12.83 0.23 52.12
N THR A 10 11.61 -0.21 51.86
CA THR A 10 11.29 -1.04 50.69
C THR A 10 11.25 -0.12 49.48
N LEU A 11 12.33 -0.12 48.71
CA LEU A 11 12.39 0.55 47.42
C LEU A 11 11.52 -0.24 46.45
N LEU A 12 10.30 0.21 46.21
CA LEU A 12 9.41 -0.35 45.22
C LEU A 12 9.91 0.13 43.82
N CYS A 13 10.76 -0.66 43.19
CA CYS A 13 11.09 -0.47 41.77
C CYS A 13 9.85 -0.78 40.95
N THR A 14 9.03 0.24 40.69
CA THR A 14 8.07 0.20 39.58
C THR A 14 8.88 0.13 38.29
N VAL A 15 9.01 -1.06 37.75
CA VAL A 15 9.44 -1.24 36.36
C VAL A 15 8.34 -0.62 35.51
N ILE A 16 8.53 0.64 35.14
CA ILE A 16 7.77 1.23 34.05
C ILE A 16 8.29 0.49 32.82
N SER A 17 7.55 -0.52 32.38
CA SER A 17 7.72 -1.05 31.03
C SER A 17 7.35 0.09 30.08
N LEU A 18 8.36 0.84 29.66
CA LEU A 18 8.24 1.64 28.44
C LEU A 18 7.78 0.65 27.36
N PRO A 19 6.76 0.99 26.54
CA PRO A 19 6.52 0.18 25.37
C PRO A 19 7.85 0.16 24.61
N GLU A 20 8.45 -1.01 24.52
CA GLU A 20 9.57 -1.20 23.62
C GLU A 20 9.05 -0.75 22.27
N SER A 21 9.62 0.30 21.75
CA SER A 21 9.57 0.59 20.32
C SER A 21 10.25 -0.60 19.68
N THR A 22 9.49 -1.64 19.40
CA THR A 22 9.96 -2.75 18.60
C THR A 22 10.18 -2.19 17.20
N ALA A 23 11.39 -1.67 16.97
CA ALA A 23 11.89 -1.54 15.61
C ALA A 23 11.64 -2.89 14.96
N ALA A 24 11.08 -2.88 13.76
CA ALA A 24 10.74 -4.10 13.07
C ALA A 24 12.01 -4.94 12.90
N GLU A 25 12.08 -6.04 13.65
CA GLU A 25 13.24 -6.92 13.60
C GLU A 25 13.26 -7.67 12.28
N TRP A 26 14.22 -7.34 11.44
CA TRP A 26 14.62 -8.16 10.30
C TRP A 26 15.71 -9.12 10.78
N GLN A 27 15.43 -10.42 10.76
CA GLN A 27 16.31 -11.40 11.39
C GLN A 27 17.55 -11.73 10.56
N TRP A 28 17.42 -11.72 9.24
CA TRP A 28 18.52 -12.03 8.32
C TRP A 28 18.59 -11.04 7.19
N SER A 29 19.79 -10.90 6.63
CA SER A 29 19.97 -10.10 5.42
C SER A 29 21.00 -10.75 4.49
N VAL A 30 20.78 -10.60 3.18
CA VAL A 30 21.71 -11.06 2.15
C VAL A 30 21.88 -9.98 1.07
N LYS A 31 23.08 -9.91 0.51
CA LYS A 31 23.38 -9.02 -0.62
C LYS A 31 22.97 -9.70 -1.93
N ILE A 32 22.49 -8.94 -2.92
CA ILE A 32 22.10 -9.45 -4.24
C ILE A 32 23.18 -9.07 -5.27
N PRO A 33 24.26 -9.84 -5.41
CA PRO A 33 25.42 -9.42 -6.21
C PRO A 33 25.16 -9.43 -7.72
N GLY A 34 24.09 -10.10 -8.19
CA GLY A 34 23.75 -10.17 -9.61
C GLY A 34 23.13 -8.90 -10.19
N ILE A 35 22.77 -7.93 -9.35
CA ILE A 35 22.10 -6.68 -9.74
C ILE A 35 22.89 -5.49 -9.21
N VAL A 36 22.96 -4.42 -9.98
CA VAL A 36 23.43 -3.10 -9.53
C VAL A 36 22.27 -2.12 -9.62
N SER A 37 21.92 -1.50 -8.51
CA SER A 37 20.87 -0.49 -8.47
C SER A 37 21.36 0.83 -9.07
N ASN A 38 20.54 1.43 -9.92
CA ASN A 38 20.80 2.75 -10.49
C ASN A 38 20.68 3.89 -9.45
N GLU A 39 20.07 3.62 -8.29
CA GLU A 39 19.91 4.63 -7.23
C GLU A 39 21.19 4.83 -6.43
N THR A 40 21.92 3.75 -6.17
CA THR A 40 23.08 3.76 -5.28
C THR A 40 24.40 3.39 -5.95
N ASN A 41 24.38 2.88 -7.19
CA ASN A 41 25.50 2.24 -7.86
C ASN A 41 26.13 1.09 -7.03
N ASP A 42 25.35 0.46 -6.16
CA ASP A 42 25.73 -0.71 -5.37
C ASP A 42 24.65 -1.81 -5.51
N HIS A 43 24.96 -2.97 -4.95
CA HIS A 43 24.05 -4.11 -4.97
C HIS A 43 22.93 -3.95 -3.95
N PRO A 44 21.70 -4.29 -4.30
CA PRO A 44 20.61 -4.32 -3.34
C PRO A 44 20.89 -5.28 -2.18
N GLN A 45 20.32 -4.95 -1.02
CA GLN A 45 20.29 -5.77 0.18
C GLN A 45 18.86 -6.27 0.36
N ALA A 46 18.69 -7.55 0.56
CA ALA A 46 17.42 -8.14 0.95
C ALA A 46 17.39 -8.43 2.45
N PHE A 47 16.24 -8.23 3.07
CA PHE A 47 15.99 -8.45 4.48
C PHE A 47 14.85 -9.45 4.64
N LEU A 48 15.04 -10.45 5.48
CA LEU A 48 14.08 -11.53 5.72
C LEU A 48 13.52 -11.42 7.14
N TRP A 49 12.20 -11.48 7.23
CA TRP A 49 11.47 -11.70 8.47
C TRP A 49 10.67 -13.00 8.39
N ILE A 50 10.81 -13.84 9.42
CA ILE A 50 10.03 -15.06 9.62
C ILE A 50 9.31 -14.95 10.96
N PRO A 51 8.02 -15.34 11.08
CA PRO A 51 7.35 -15.38 12.37
C PRO A 51 8.12 -16.17 13.40
N SER A 52 8.22 -15.67 14.63
CA SER A 52 9.04 -16.28 15.70
C SER A 52 8.62 -17.70 16.09
N ASP A 53 7.34 -18.01 15.91
CA ASP A 53 6.72 -19.32 16.16
C ASP A 53 6.58 -20.19 14.91
N CYS A 54 7.11 -19.72 13.77
CA CYS A 54 7.01 -20.43 12.50
C CYS A 54 7.99 -21.60 12.46
N VAL A 55 7.46 -22.80 12.52
CA VAL A 55 8.28 -24.03 12.38
C VAL A 55 8.65 -24.27 10.91
N GLN A 56 7.79 -23.86 9.98
CA GLN A 56 7.94 -24.08 8.56
C GLN A 56 7.24 -23.00 7.74
N VAL A 57 7.98 -22.35 6.85
CA VAL A 57 7.46 -21.26 5.99
C VAL A 57 6.61 -21.84 4.86
N LYS A 58 5.33 -21.45 4.78
CA LYS A 58 4.39 -21.92 3.75
C LYS A 58 4.46 -21.11 2.45
N GLY A 59 5.04 -19.93 2.50
CA GLY A 59 5.21 -19.04 1.35
C GLY A 59 5.91 -17.76 1.78
N VAL A 60 6.33 -16.97 0.81
CA VAL A 60 7.09 -15.73 1.03
C VAL A 60 6.45 -14.59 0.26
N MET A 61 6.13 -13.49 0.95
CA MET A 61 5.77 -12.25 0.27
C MET A 61 7.01 -11.39 0.08
N ILE A 62 7.24 -10.95 -1.15
CA ILE A 62 8.47 -10.23 -1.53
C ILE A 62 8.11 -8.88 -2.10
N GLY A 63 8.59 -7.83 -1.45
CA GLY A 63 8.49 -6.43 -1.87
C GLY A 63 9.85 -5.84 -2.17
N THR A 64 9.93 -5.06 -3.24
CA THR A 64 11.13 -4.31 -3.60
C THR A 64 10.88 -2.83 -3.33
N HIS A 65 11.87 -2.16 -2.72
CA HIS A 65 11.73 -0.81 -2.20
C HIS A 65 11.19 0.18 -3.25
N ASN A 66 10.18 0.90 -2.85
CA ASN A 66 9.74 2.14 -3.45
C ASN A 66 9.32 3.11 -2.33
N MET A 67 8.07 3.03 -1.83
CA MET A 67 7.59 4.00 -0.83
C MET A 67 6.82 3.39 0.34
N THR A 68 6.10 2.29 0.13
CA THR A 68 5.19 1.73 1.15
C THR A 68 5.38 0.25 1.45
N GLU A 69 6.27 -0.42 0.75
CA GLU A 69 6.54 -1.85 0.92
C GLU A 69 7.04 -2.15 2.33
N GLU A 70 8.03 -1.39 2.79
CA GLU A 70 8.55 -1.51 4.15
C GLU A 70 7.48 -1.20 5.19
N THR A 71 6.71 -0.12 5.00
CA THR A 71 5.63 0.28 5.91
C THR A 71 4.58 -0.82 6.10
N LEU A 72 4.21 -1.54 5.02
CA LEU A 72 3.31 -2.68 5.14
C LEU A 72 3.98 -3.84 5.89
N PHE A 73 5.22 -4.16 5.54
CA PHE A 73 5.94 -5.30 6.10
C PHE A 73 6.32 -5.08 7.57
N GLU A 74 6.41 -3.85 8.02
CA GLU A 74 6.65 -3.48 9.41
C GLU A 74 5.36 -3.20 10.21
N ASN A 75 4.21 -3.21 9.56
CA ASN A 75 2.94 -3.05 10.24
C ASN A 75 2.67 -4.22 11.19
N ALA A 76 2.49 -3.94 12.47
CA ALA A 76 2.36 -4.97 13.51
C ALA A 76 1.18 -5.91 13.28
N LEU A 77 0.00 -5.37 12.88
CA LEU A 77 -1.17 -6.18 12.54
C LEU A 77 -0.88 -7.08 11.33
N PHE A 78 -0.19 -6.54 10.32
CA PHE A 78 0.15 -7.33 9.14
C PHE A 78 1.06 -8.50 9.50
N ARG A 79 2.11 -8.26 10.29
CA ARG A 79 3.01 -9.32 10.78
C ARG A 79 2.28 -10.36 11.64
N GLU A 80 1.37 -9.92 12.52
CA GLU A 80 0.51 -10.84 13.27
C GLU A 80 -0.27 -11.77 12.33
N LYS A 81 -0.91 -11.20 11.30
CA LYS A 81 -1.68 -11.98 10.32
C LYS A 81 -0.80 -12.88 9.45
N MET A 82 0.41 -12.45 9.10
CA MET A 82 1.38 -13.31 8.40
C MET A 82 1.83 -14.47 9.27
N SER A 83 2.02 -14.24 10.58
CA SER A 83 2.30 -15.28 11.56
C SER A 83 1.20 -16.35 11.60
N GLU A 84 -0.07 -15.92 11.69
CA GLU A 84 -1.24 -16.82 11.71
C GLU A 84 -1.31 -17.76 10.50
N ILE A 85 -0.82 -17.31 9.34
CA ILE A 85 -0.90 -18.08 8.09
C ILE A 85 0.46 -18.69 7.65
N GLY A 86 1.53 -18.42 8.39
CA GLY A 86 2.87 -19.00 8.14
C GLY A 86 3.57 -18.43 6.90
N LEU A 87 3.36 -17.13 6.59
CA LEU A 87 4.07 -16.43 5.51
C LEU A 87 5.27 -15.65 6.07
N ALA A 88 6.40 -15.79 5.41
CA ALA A 88 7.57 -14.93 5.63
C ALA A 88 7.50 -13.68 4.74
N LEU A 89 8.28 -12.66 5.10
CA LEU A 89 8.38 -11.40 4.37
C LEU A 89 9.82 -11.15 3.95
N ILE A 90 10.04 -10.74 2.71
CA ILE A 90 11.33 -10.27 2.21
C ILE A 90 11.15 -8.86 1.66
N TRP A 91 11.94 -7.93 2.19
CA TRP A 91 12.04 -6.56 1.68
C TRP A 91 13.41 -6.32 1.08
N ILE A 92 13.44 -5.74 -0.13
CA ILE A 92 14.67 -5.52 -0.90
C ILE A 92 14.87 -4.02 -1.09
N THR A 93 16.03 -3.48 -0.70
CA THR A 93 16.36 -2.06 -0.84
C THR A 93 17.83 -1.87 -1.29
N PRO A 94 18.14 -0.90 -2.17
CA PRO A 94 17.19 -0.17 -3.00
C PRO A 94 16.41 -1.09 -3.94
N GLY A 95 15.36 -0.56 -4.58
CA GLY A 95 14.56 -1.32 -5.55
C GLY A 95 15.40 -1.81 -6.71
N TRP A 96 15.21 -3.03 -7.15
CA TRP A 96 16.11 -3.64 -8.11
C TRP A 96 15.56 -3.74 -9.54
N ASP A 97 14.27 -4.07 -9.72
CA ASP A 97 13.72 -4.29 -11.06
C ASP A 97 12.20 -4.07 -11.10
N GLN A 98 11.81 -2.91 -11.61
CA GLN A 98 10.40 -2.51 -11.72
C GLN A 98 9.61 -3.35 -12.73
N LYS A 99 10.29 -3.99 -13.68
CA LYS A 99 9.65 -4.67 -14.80
C LYS A 99 9.81 -6.18 -14.77
N TRP A 100 10.62 -6.71 -13.88
CA TRP A 100 11.01 -8.10 -13.88
C TRP A 100 11.68 -8.50 -15.21
N ASP A 101 12.83 -7.88 -15.53
CA ASP A 101 13.57 -8.17 -16.75
C ASP A 101 14.48 -9.37 -16.59
N ILE A 102 14.01 -10.52 -17.06
CA ILE A 102 14.79 -11.76 -17.00
C ILE A 102 16.04 -11.72 -17.91
N THR A 103 16.07 -10.85 -18.91
CA THR A 103 17.24 -10.69 -19.78
C THR A 103 18.36 -9.91 -19.07
N ALA A 104 18.02 -9.09 -18.08
CA ALA A 104 18.95 -8.42 -17.17
C ALA A 104 19.41 -9.31 -15.99
N GLY A 105 18.95 -10.57 -15.94
CA GLY A 105 19.37 -11.53 -14.91
C GLY A 105 18.51 -11.58 -13.66
N SER A 106 17.36 -10.88 -13.61
CA SER A 106 16.48 -10.81 -12.45
C SER A 106 16.08 -12.19 -11.91
N GLN A 107 15.72 -13.13 -12.78
CA GLN A 107 15.35 -14.49 -12.37
C GLN A 107 16.50 -15.19 -11.63
N LYS A 108 17.71 -15.11 -12.17
CA LYS A 108 18.89 -15.76 -11.56
C LYS A 108 19.24 -15.13 -10.21
N ALA A 109 19.20 -13.80 -10.14
CA ALA A 109 19.49 -13.07 -8.90
C ALA A 109 18.45 -13.38 -7.82
N PHE A 110 17.18 -13.51 -8.22
CA PHE A 110 16.08 -13.89 -7.32
C PHE A 110 16.24 -15.30 -6.74
N GLU A 111 16.53 -16.29 -7.57
CA GLU A 111 16.75 -17.67 -7.11
C GLU A 111 17.97 -17.74 -6.18
N GLN A 112 19.07 -17.05 -6.53
CA GLN A 112 20.26 -16.98 -5.65
C GLN A 112 19.95 -16.35 -4.30
N MET A 113 19.20 -15.26 -4.27
CA MET A 113 18.77 -14.62 -3.01
C MET A 113 18.01 -15.58 -2.09
N LEU A 114 17.12 -16.40 -2.65
CA LEU A 114 16.36 -17.38 -1.87
C LEU A 114 17.24 -18.54 -1.38
N ASP A 115 18.20 -18.99 -2.19
CA ASP A 115 19.19 -19.98 -1.79
C ASP A 115 20.08 -19.45 -0.63
N ASP A 116 20.50 -18.19 -0.72
CA ASP A 116 21.29 -17.54 0.30
C ASP A 116 20.48 -17.39 1.60
N PHE A 117 19.21 -16.98 1.53
CA PHE A 117 18.33 -16.92 2.70
C PHE A 117 18.11 -18.30 3.32
N ALA A 118 17.86 -19.32 2.52
CA ALA A 118 17.74 -20.69 3.04
C ALA A 118 19.00 -21.11 3.80
N SER A 119 20.18 -20.77 3.27
CA SER A 119 21.46 -21.08 3.89
C SER A 119 21.68 -20.34 5.20
N VAL A 120 21.43 -19.03 5.27
CA VAL A 120 21.72 -18.21 6.46
C VAL A 120 20.68 -18.36 7.55
N SER A 121 19.42 -18.66 7.20
CA SER A 121 18.32 -18.81 8.16
C SER A 121 18.11 -20.24 8.64
N GLY A 122 18.53 -21.23 7.84
CA GLY A 122 18.25 -22.64 8.09
C GLY A 122 16.87 -23.13 7.61
N TYR A 123 16.03 -22.24 7.09
CA TYR A 123 14.72 -22.57 6.51
C TYR A 123 14.89 -23.01 5.06
N ASN A 124 15.25 -24.26 4.83
CA ASN A 124 15.59 -24.79 3.51
C ASN A 124 14.44 -24.73 2.51
N GLU A 125 13.20 -24.73 2.98
CA GLU A 125 11.99 -24.61 2.15
C GLU A 125 11.89 -23.26 1.43
N LEU A 126 12.60 -22.22 1.82
CA LEU A 126 12.64 -20.94 1.12
C LEU A 126 13.05 -21.08 -0.36
N LYS A 127 13.87 -22.07 -0.67
CA LYS A 127 14.27 -22.42 -2.04
C LYS A 127 13.07 -22.77 -2.94
N TYR A 128 12.01 -23.31 -2.36
CA TYR A 128 10.86 -23.87 -3.06
C TYR A 128 9.53 -23.19 -2.71
N ALA A 129 9.54 -22.35 -1.69
CA ALA A 129 8.33 -21.71 -1.17
C ALA A 129 7.55 -20.98 -2.26
N PRO A 130 6.21 -21.07 -2.25
CA PRO A 130 5.35 -20.23 -3.05
C PRO A 130 5.59 -18.74 -2.78
N ILE A 131 5.52 -17.92 -3.83
CA ILE A 131 5.86 -16.50 -3.77
C ILE A 131 4.61 -15.64 -3.94
N VAL A 132 4.55 -14.56 -3.17
CA VAL A 132 3.62 -13.45 -3.37
C VAL A 132 4.45 -12.22 -3.75
N PRO A 133 4.58 -11.91 -5.05
CA PRO A 133 5.21 -10.66 -5.45
C PRO A 133 4.31 -9.48 -5.06
N PHE A 134 4.94 -8.46 -4.49
CA PHE A 134 4.28 -7.24 -4.01
C PHE A 134 5.01 -6.00 -4.48
N GLY A 135 4.28 -5.03 -4.99
CA GLY A 135 4.84 -3.74 -5.37
C GLY A 135 3.85 -2.60 -5.25
N HIS A 136 4.37 -1.46 -4.88
CA HIS A 136 3.65 -0.20 -4.75
C HIS A 136 4.09 0.77 -5.85
N SER A 137 3.14 1.51 -6.42
CA SER A 137 3.40 2.63 -7.35
C SER A 137 4.33 2.21 -8.50
N ALA A 138 5.53 2.79 -8.58
CA ALA A 138 6.50 2.46 -9.62
C ALA A 138 6.92 0.97 -9.66
N MET A 139 6.80 0.26 -8.54
CA MET A 139 7.07 -1.17 -8.45
C MET A 139 5.81 -2.04 -8.67
N ALA A 140 4.64 -1.45 -8.90
CA ALA A 140 3.38 -2.20 -9.02
C ALA A 140 3.24 -2.99 -10.34
N THR A 141 4.10 -2.75 -11.32
CA THR A 141 4.19 -3.55 -12.56
C THR A 141 4.93 -4.88 -12.33
N TYR A 142 5.95 -4.88 -11.48
CA TYR A 142 6.75 -6.05 -11.14
C TYR A 142 5.91 -7.28 -10.74
N PRO A 143 4.91 -7.21 -9.86
CA PRO A 143 4.18 -8.39 -9.42
C PRO A 143 3.46 -9.14 -10.55
N TRP A 144 2.89 -8.42 -11.50
CA TRP A 144 2.22 -9.01 -12.66
C TRP A 144 3.19 -9.72 -13.58
N ASN A 145 4.32 -9.10 -13.89
CA ASN A 145 5.35 -9.67 -14.74
C ASN A 145 6.02 -10.88 -14.07
N PHE A 146 6.33 -10.80 -12.78
CA PHE A 146 6.85 -11.94 -12.02
C PHE A 146 5.92 -13.15 -12.16
N ALA A 147 4.62 -12.96 -11.96
CA ALA A 147 3.63 -14.03 -12.05
C ALA A 147 3.55 -14.63 -13.46
N ALA A 148 3.68 -13.81 -14.50
CA ALA A 148 3.67 -14.29 -15.87
C ALA A 148 4.91 -15.16 -16.22
N TRP A 149 6.05 -14.90 -15.58
CA TRP A 149 7.28 -15.67 -15.74
C TRP A 149 7.40 -16.86 -14.78
N ASN A 150 6.79 -16.76 -13.61
CA ASN A 150 6.84 -17.79 -12.56
C ASN A 150 5.44 -18.26 -12.14
N PRO A 151 4.56 -18.67 -13.08
CA PRO A 151 3.16 -18.93 -12.78
C PRO A 151 2.98 -20.10 -11.79
N ASP A 152 3.84 -21.10 -11.86
CA ASP A 152 3.76 -22.30 -11.03
C ASP A 152 4.27 -22.06 -9.60
N ARG A 153 5.05 -20.99 -9.40
CA ARG A 153 5.56 -20.59 -8.08
C ARG A 153 4.79 -19.43 -7.45
N THR A 154 3.94 -18.73 -8.21
CA THR A 154 3.20 -17.56 -7.71
C THR A 154 1.94 -17.98 -6.98
N LEU A 155 1.88 -17.72 -5.67
CA LEU A 155 0.70 -17.98 -4.82
C LEU A 155 -0.42 -16.98 -5.08
N ALA A 156 -0.08 -15.71 -5.07
CA ALA A 156 -0.97 -14.57 -5.31
C ALA A 156 -0.15 -13.38 -5.81
N ILE A 157 -0.82 -12.36 -6.32
CA ILE A 157 -0.21 -11.12 -6.83
C ILE A 157 -0.80 -9.95 -6.07
N ILE A 158 0.04 -9.03 -5.57
CA ILE A 158 -0.41 -7.80 -4.91
C ILE A 158 0.18 -6.59 -5.61
N SER A 159 -0.69 -5.77 -6.21
CA SER A 159 -0.35 -4.49 -6.84
C SER A 159 -1.04 -3.37 -6.08
N LEU A 160 -0.26 -2.55 -5.39
CA LEU A 160 -0.77 -1.48 -4.53
C LEU A 160 -0.53 -0.13 -5.19
N HIS A 161 -1.60 0.63 -5.39
CA HIS A 161 -1.59 1.99 -5.95
C HIS A 161 -0.84 2.07 -7.28
N GLY A 162 -1.08 1.09 -8.15
CA GLY A 162 -0.32 0.95 -9.38
C GLY A 162 -1.11 0.35 -10.54
N ASP A 163 -0.38 -0.30 -11.42
CA ASP A 163 -0.87 -0.62 -12.74
C ASP A 163 -1.69 -1.91 -12.79
N ALA A 164 -2.59 -1.95 -13.77
CA ALA A 164 -3.25 -3.16 -14.20
C ALA A 164 -2.26 -4.14 -14.88
N PRO A 165 -2.59 -5.44 -14.95
CA PRO A 165 -1.77 -6.41 -15.69
C PRO A 165 -1.49 -5.94 -17.12
N ARG A 166 -0.26 -6.12 -17.58
CA ARG A 166 0.22 -5.75 -18.94
C ARG A 166 0.22 -4.25 -19.22
N THR A 167 0.10 -3.41 -18.22
CA THR A 167 0.27 -1.96 -18.36
C THR A 167 1.46 -1.47 -17.55
N ASN A 168 1.97 -0.29 -17.85
CA ASN A 168 3.11 0.31 -17.17
C ASN A 168 2.99 1.84 -17.13
N LEU A 169 1.86 2.34 -16.65
CA LEU A 169 1.60 3.77 -16.54
C LEU A 169 2.45 4.43 -15.45
N THR A 170 2.69 3.70 -14.36
CA THR A 170 3.52 4.16 -13.24
C THR A 170 5.02 4.03 -13.49
N GLY A 171 5.42 3.25 -14.48
CA GLY A 171 6.82 3.06 -14.86
C GLY A 171 7.42 4.22 -15.66
N TYR A 172 6.93 5.43 -15.49
CA TYR A 172 7.44 6.64 -16.11
C TYR A 172 7.51 6.57 -17.65
N GLY A 173 6.49 5.97 -18.27
CA GLY A 173 6.38 5.84 -19.73
C GLY A 173 7.35 4.84 -20.37
N ARG A 174 8.02 4.01 -19.57
CA ARG A 174 8.81 2.89 -20.11
C ARG A 174 7.89 1.76 -20.53
N ASP A 175 8.21 1.13 -21.67
CA ASP A 175 7.43 0.00 -22.16
C ASP A 175 7.41 -1.16 -21.15
N ASN A 176 6.26 -1.79 -20.99
CA ASN A 176 6.14 -3.00 -20.20
C ASN A 176 6.80 -4.19 -20.94
N MET A 177 7.15 -5.22 -20.15
CA MET A 177 7.68 -6.47 -20.71
C MET A 177 6.60 -7.19 -21.52
N GLU A 178 6.96 -7.63 -22.70
CA GLU A 178 6.07 -8.45 -23.52
C GLU A 178 5.94 -9.87 -22.96
N TRP A 179 4.73 -10.26 -22.61
CA TRP A 179 4.47 -11.60 -22.04
C TRP A 179 4.50 -12.71 -23.10
N GLY A 180 4.32 -12.39 -24.39
CA GLY A 180 4.17 -13.38 -25.42
C GLY A 180 2.99 -14.32 -25.16
N LYS A 181 3.23 -15.61 -25.06
CA LYS A 181 2.19 -16.62 -24.73
C LYS A 181 1.99 -16.84 -23.24
N ARG A 182 2.69 -16.12 -22.37
CA ARG A 182 2.59 -16.26 -20.93
C ARG A 182 1.28 -15.68 -20.43
N THR A 183 0.71 -16.31 -19.41
CA THR A 183 -0.55 -15.90 -18.78
C THR A 183 -0.44 -16.00 -17.27
N ILE A 184 -1.34 -15.28 -16.59
CA ILE A 184 -1.56 -15.42 -15.15
C ILE A 184 -2.89 -16.14 -14.85
N ASP A 185 -3.32 -17.00 -15.78
CA ASP A 185 -4.57 -17.75 -15.66
C ASP A 185 -4.64 -18.56 -14.37
N GLY A 186 -5.71 -18.39 -13.63
CA GLY A 186 -5.95 -19.08 -12.36
C GLY A 186 -5.05 -18.64 -11.19
N ILE A 187 -4.28 -17.56 -11.37
CA ILE A 187 -3.53 -16.93 -10.27
C ILE A 187 -4.33 -15.74 -9.75
N PRO A 188 -4.67 -15.70 -8.45
CA PRO A 188 -5.40 -14.56 -7.88
C PRO A 188 -4.50 -13.35 -7.79
N GLY A 189 -4.97 -12.21 -8.31
CA GLY A 189 -4.28 -10.93 -8.23
C GLY A 189 -5.18 -9.88 -7.59
N LEU A 190 -4.64 -9.14 -6.64
CA LEU A 190 -5.30 -8.02 -5.98
C LEU A 190 -4.66 -6.71 -6.42
N MET A 191 -5.47 -5.85 -7.01
CA MET A 191 -5.14 -4.47 -7.30
C MET A 191 -5.84 -3.56 -6.30
N ILE A 192 -5.11 -2.61 -5.71
CA ILE A 192 -5.65 -1.63 -4.75
C ILE A 192 -5.35 -0.23 -5.26
N GLU A 193 -6.36 0.64 -5.27
CA GLU A 193 -6.22 2.06 -5.56
C GLU A 193 -6.82 2.91 -4.45
N GLY A 194 -6.17 4.01 -4.09
CA GLY A 194 -6.69 4.96 -3.12
C GLY A 194 -7.79 5.85 -3.72
N GLU A 195 -8.83 6.17 -2.96
CA GLU A 195 -9.88 7.08 -3.41
C GLU A 195 -9.34 8.47 -3.77
N TYR A 196 -8.36 8.96 -3.02
CA TYR A 196 -7.83 10.32 -3.23
C TYR A 196 -6.89 10.44 -4.42
N GLU A 197 -6.39 9.32 -4.90
CA GLU A 197 -5.61 9.24 -6.13
C GLU A 197 -6.37 8.56 -7.28
N TRP A 198 -7.68 8.38 -7.14
CA TRP A 198 -8.50 7.64 -8.09
C TRP A 198 -8.16 7.95 -9.54
N TRP A 199 -7.84 6.92 -10.29
CA TRP A 199 -7.42 7.05 -11.68
C TRP A 199 -8.05 5.96 -12.56
N GLU A 200 -9.02 6.36 -13.37
CA GLU A 200 -9.73 5.46 -14.29
C GLU A 200 -8.79 4.78 -15.28
N ASP A 201 -7.70 5.45 -15.69
CA ASP A 201 -6.72 4.90 -16.62
C ASP A 201 -5.95 3.69 -16.05
N ARG A 202 -5.99 3.45 -14.74
CA ARG A 202 -5.48 2.24 -14.09
C ARG A 202 -6.55 1.16 -13.95
N VAL A 203 -7.77 1.56 -13.62
CA VAL A 203 -8.87 0.63 -13.30
C VAL A 203 -9.49 0.03 -14.57
N ASN A 204 -9.74 0.87 -15.60
CA ASN A 204 -10.34 0.40 -16.84
C ASN A 204 -9.50 -0.66 -17.57
N PRO A 205 -8.16 -0.56 -17.67
CA PRO A 205 -7.36 -1.65 -18.22
C PRO A 205 -7.45 -2.96 -17.43
N ALA A 206 -7.65 -2.92 -16.10
CA ALA A 206 -7.84 -4.13 -15.30
C ALA A 206 -9.17 -4.82 -15.63
N LEU A 207 -10.24 -4.05 -15.82
CA LEU A 207 -11.53 -4.56 -16.30
C LEU A 207 -11.39 -5.16 -17.71
N ALA A 208 -10.76 -4.42 -18.64
CA ALA A 208 -10.48 -4.89 -19.98
C ALA A 208 -9.65 -6.19 -19.97
N PHE A 209 -8.61 -6.27 -19.12
CA PHE A 209 -7.80 -7.47 -18.97
C PHE A 209 -8.65 -8.69 -18.58
N ARG A 210 -9.57 -8.55 -17.60
CA ARG A 210 -10.48 -9.63 -17.22
C ARG A 210 -11.35 -10.12 -18.37
N MET A 211 -11.80 -9.20 -19.24
CA MET A 211 -12.61 -9.56 -20.41
C MET A 211 -11.80 -10.25 -21.49
N MET A 212 -10.59 -9.76 -21.74
CA MET A 212 -9.69 -10.34 -22.74
C MET A 212 -9.12 -11.70 -22.31
N TYR A 213 -8.93 -11.90 -20.99
CA TYR A 213 -8.37 -13.10 -20.39
C TYR A 213 -9.36 -13.72 -19.38
N PRO A 214 -10.39 -14.42 -19.85
CA PRO A 214 -11.53 -14.86 -19.00
C PRO A 214 -11.16 -15.92 -17.95
N LYS A 215 -9.93 -16.43 -17.97
CA LYS A 215 -9.40 -17.30 -16.92
C LYS A 215 -8.62 -16.54 -15.84
N SER A 216 -8.54 -15.21 -15.94
CA SER A 216 -7.89 -14.37 -14.94
C SER A 216 -8.75 -14.19 -13.68
N CYS A 217 -8.10 -14.15 -12.52
CA CYS A 217 -8.73 -13.99 -11.21
C CYS A 217 -8.30 -12.64 -10.60
N VAL A 218 -8.65 -11.52 -11.24
CA VAL A 218 -8.28 -10.18 -10.77
C VAL A 218 -9.35 -9.61 -9.85
N SER A 219 -8.95 -9.34 -8.61
CA SER A 219 -9.71 -8.63 -7.58
C SER A 219 -9.28 -7.16 -7.52
N PHE A 220 -10.18 -6.33 -7.04
CA PHE A 220 -9.93 -4.90 -6.91
C PHE A 220 -10.47 -4.37 -5.59
N LEU A 221 -9.73 -3.44 -4.99
CA LEU A 221 -10.17 -2.65 -3.85
C LEU A 221 -9.94 -1.17 -4.13
N CYS A 222 -10.98 -0.35 -4.08
CA CYS A 222 -10.82 1.06 -3.82
C CYS A 222 -10.65 1.25 -2.31
N ASP A 223 -9.50 1.74 -1.88
CA ASP A 223 -9.28 2.04 -0.46
C ASP A 223 -9.82 3.45 -0.16
N THR A 224 -11.10 3.48 0.20
CA THR A 224 -11.87 4.70 0.37
C THR A 224 -11.32 5.56 1.51
N GLY A 225 -11.20 6.88 1.26
CA GLY A 225 -10.62 7.84 2.21
C GLY A 225 -9.10 7.78 2.33
N ARG A 226 -8.41 7.07 1.41
CA ARG A 226 -6.95 6.93 1.39
C ARG A 226 -6.32 7.53 0.13
N GLY A 227 -5.08 7.92 0.24
CA GLY A 227 -4.24 8.44 -0.84
C GLY A 227 -3.17 7.46 -1.27
N HIS A 228 -2.22 7.95 -2.05
CA HIS A 228 -1.20 7.13 -2.70
C HIS A 228 -0.21 6.46 -1.73
N PHE A 229 0.08 7.09 -0.60
CA PHE A 229 1.09 6.62 0.36
C PHE A 229 0.50 6.12 1.67
N ASP A 230 -0.82 6.00 1.73
CA ASP A 230 -1.51 5.60 2.95
C ASP A 230 -1.61 4.08 3.07
N ILE A 231 -1.04 3.51 4.12
CA ILE A 231 -1.33 2.14 4.56
C ILE A 231 -1.93 2.21 5.95
N ALA A 232 -3.15 1.70 6.08
CA ALA A 232 -3.82 1.59 7.37
C ALA A 232 -4.00 0.11 7.74
N ASP A 233 -4.18 -0.16 9.03
CA ASP A 233 -4.44 -1.51 9.54
C ASP A 233 -5.57 -2.23 8.79
N ARG A 234 -6.61 -1.51 8.42
CA ARG A 234 -7.72 -2.08 7.64
C ARG A 234 -7.30 -2.51 6.23
N THR A 235 -6.33 -1.81 5.60
CA THR A 235 -5.78 -2.17 4.29
C THR A 235 -4.86 -3.37 4.45
N ALA A 236 -3.98 -3.34 5.45
CA ALA A 236 -3.13 -4.46 5.84
C ALA A 236 -3.96 -5.72 6.13
N GLY A 237 -5.04 -5.59 6.93
CA GLY A 237 -5.96 -6.69 7.22
C GLY A 237 -6.69 -7.24 5.99
N TYR A 238 -7.05 -6.38 5.03
CA TYR A 238 -7.67 -6.82 3.77
C TYR A 238 -6.69 -7.61 2.89
N ILE A 239 -5.44 -7.13 2.77
CA ILE A 239 -4.38 -7.86 2.06
C ILE A 239 -4.12 -9.22 2.75
N ALA A 240 -4.03 -9.23 4.07
CA ALA A 240 -3.83 -10.46 4.84
C ALA A 240 -4.96 -11.48 4.62
N LEU A 241 -6.23 -11.04 4.60
CA LEU A 241 -7.35 -11.92 4.27
C LEU A 241 -7.22 -12.46 2.84
N PHE A 242 -6.86 -11.63 1.87
CA PHE A 242 -6.66 -12.08 0.49
C PHE A 242 -5.58 -13.18 0.40
N LEU A 243 -4.47 -13.00 1.12
CA LEU A 243 -3.38 -13.99 1.18
C LEU A 243 -3.80 -15.28 1.88
N LYS A 244 -4.56 -15.17 2.97
CA LYS A 244 -5.17 -16.33 3.64
C LYS A 244 -6.03 -17.13 2.67
N LYS A 245 -6.92 -16.46 1.91
CA LYS A 245 -7.74 -17.11 0.88
C LYS A 245 -6.89 -17.74 -0.21
N ALA A 246 -5.82 -17.06 -0.66
CA ALA A 246 -4.91 -17.63 -1.65
C ALA A 246 -4.28 -18.96 -1.16
N LEU A 247 -3.84 -19.03 0.10
CA LEU A 247 -3.37 -20.27 0.70
C LEU A 247 -4.47 -21.33 0.76
N GLU A 248 -5.65 -21.00 1.26
CA GLU A 248 -6.79 -21.93 1.41
C GLU A 248 -7.19 -22.54 0.06
N TYR A 249 -7.25 -21.74 -1.00
CA TYR A 249 -7.74 -22.17 -2.29
C TYR A 249 -6.69 -22.79 -3.21
N ARG A 250 -5.42 -22.41 -3.04
CA ARG A 250 -4.36 -22.83 -3.97
C ARG A 250 -3.40 -23.87 -3.42
N MET A 251 -3.18 -23.94 -2.11
CA MET A 251 -2.33 -24.98 -1.55
C MET A 251 -3.00 -26.36 -1.69
N PRO A 252 -2.28 -27.41 -2.05
CA PRO A 252 -2.79 -28.77 -1.98
C PRO A 252 -3.01 -29.18 -0.53
N ALA A 253 -3.84 -30.19 -0.28
CA ALA A 253 -4.09 -30.68 1.07
C ALA A 253 -2.85 -31.28 1.75
N THR A 254 -1.97 -31.84 0.95
CA THR A 254 -0.68 -32.41 1.36
C THR A 254 0.41 -31.90 0.42
N TYR A 255 1.53 -31.47 0.95
CA TYR A 255 2.69 -31.00 0.20
C TYR A 255 3.98 -31.19 1.04
N ASP A 256 5.08 -31.27 0.31
CA ASP A 256 6.43 -31.33 0.89
C ASP A 256 7.09 -29.98 0.59
N LEU A 257 7.35 -29.19 1.61
CA LEU A 257 7.98 -27.86 1.46
C LEU A 257 9.47 -27.95 1.05
N ASN A 258 10.07 -29.12 1.06
CA ASN A 258 11.43 -29.32 0.51
C ASN A 258 11.43 -29.54 -1.01
N LYS A 259 10.28 -29.32 -1.67
CA LYS A 259 10.08 -29.42 -3.11
C LYS A 259 9.16 -28.30 -3.59
N PRO A 260 9.22 -27.94 -4.88
CA PRO A 260 8.23 -27.03 -5.47
C PRO A 260 6.79 -27.52 -5.20
N VAL A 261 5.96 -26.64 -4.65
CA VAL A 261 4.56 -26.95 -4.36
C VAL A 261 3.72 -26.79 -5.63
N GLU A 262 2.95 -27.81 -6.00
CA GLU A 262 2.01 -27.74 -7.10
C GLU A 262 0.76 -26.93 -6.71
N LEU A 263 0.80 -25.63 -6.96
CA LEU A 263 -0.30 -24.72 -6.66
C LEU A 263 -1.49 -24.97 -7.58
N LYS A 264 -2.69 -25.12 -7.00
CA LYS A 264 -3.93 -25.28 -7.77
C LYS A 264 -4.23 -24.02 -8.57
N LYS A 265 -4.56 -24.17 -9.86
CA LYS A 265 -5.09 -23.08 -10.68
C LYS A 265 -6.57 -22.88 -10.38
N LEU A 266 -6.96 -21.64 -10.13
CA LEU A 266 -8.36 -21.30 -9.84
C LEU A 266 -9.15 -21.21 -11.14
N ASN A 267 -10.41 -21.64 -11.07
CA ASN A 267 -11.39 -21.36 -12.10
C ASN A 267 -12.22 -20.14 -11.65
N PRO A 268 -12.16 -19.00 -12.32
CA PRO A 268 -12.87 -17.80 -11.91
C PRO A 268 -14.40 -18.00 -11.85
N GLN A 269 -14.96 -18.95 -12.60
CA GLN A 269 -16.39 -19.25 -12.55
C GLN A 269 -16.86 -19.88 -11.22
N ASN A 270 -15.93 -20.34 -10.39
CA ASN A 270 -16.22 -20.86 -9.06
C ASN A 270 -16.13 -19.76 -7.97
N GLY A 271 -15.71 -18.56 -8.32
CA GLY A 271 -15.63 -17.42 -7.43
C GLY A 271 -16.89 -16.55 -7.47
N TRP A 272 -16.73 -15.34 -7.02
CA TRP A 272 -17.77 -14.32 -6.92
C TRP A 272 -17.41 -13.08 -7.75
N LEU A 273 -18.44 -12.32 -8.14
CA LEU A 273 -18.29 -10.99 -8.74
C LEU A 273 -18.90 -9.95 -7.80
N ALA A 274 -18.23 -8.81 -7.71
CA ALA A 274 -18.76 -7.60 -7.11
C ALA A 274 -18.45 -6.40 -7.99
N GLU A 275 -19.41 -5.48 -8.07
CA GLU A 275 -19.26 -4.24 -8.85
C GLU A 275 -18.10 -3.41 -8.32
N ARG A 276 -17.31 -2.84 -9.21
CA ARG A 276 -16.23 -1.94 -8.83
C ARG A 276 -16.75 -0.73 -8.06
N TRP A 277 -15.87 -0.08 -7.34
CA TRP A 277 -16.18 1.19 -6.72
C TRP A 277 -16.35 2.30 -7.79
N HIS A 278 -17.36 3.14 -7.61
CA HIS A 278 -17.58 4.34 -8.42
C HIS A 278 -17.70 5.57 -7.51
N PRO A 279 -17.09 6.71 -7.89
CA PRO A 279 -17.31 7.97 -7.17
C PRO A 279 -18.80 8.34 -7.11
N ASN A 280 -19.28 8.67 -5.91
CA ASN A 280 -20.65 9.15 -5.69
C ASN A 280 -21.78 8.15 -6.00
N GLN A 281 -21.48 6.88 -6.21
CA GLN A 281 -22.51 5.88 -6.49
C GLN A 281 -23.36 5.58 -5.25
N LYS A 282 -24.68 5.64 -5.40
CA LYS A 282 -25.64 5.39 -4.31
C LYS A 282 -26.14 3.95 -4.28
N LYS A 283 -26.22 3.29 -5.41
CA LYS A 283 -26.68 1.92 -5.55
C LYS A 283 -25.65 1.10 -6.29
N ARG A 284 -25.43 -0.13 -5.85
CA ARG A 284 -24.51 -1.10 -6.44
C ARG A 284 -25.28 -2.38 -6.74
N ALA A 285 -24.85 -3.09 -7.77
CA ALA A 285 -25.25 -4.46 -7.97
C ALA A 285 -24.71 -5.28 -6.78
N LYS A 286 -25.54 -6.17 -6.23
CA LYS A 286 -25.14 -7.01 -5.11
C LYS A 286 -24.13 -8.05 -5.58
N ALA A 287 -23.09 -8.27 -4.79
CA ALA A 287 -22.12 -9.34 -5.02
C ALA A 287 -22.84 -10.70 -5.05
N ALA A 288 -22.43 -11.55 -5.97
CA ALA A 288 -23.03 -12.88 -6.14
C ALA A 288 -21.99 -13.87 -6.72
N PRO A 289 -22.26 -15.19 -6.63
CA PRO A 289 -21.48 -16.18 -7.37
C PRO A 289 -21.37 -15.80 -8.85
N TYR A 290 -20.23 -16.06 -9.45
CA TYR A 290 -19.90 -15.61 -10.82
C TYR A 290 -21.03 -15.82 -11.83
N LYS A 291 -21.64 -17.01 -11.82
CA LYS A 291 -22.72 -17.39 -12.74
C LYS A 291 -24.11 -16.79 -12.40
N GLU A 292 -24.26 -16.26 -11.19
CA GLU A 292 -25.53 -15.74 -10.68
C GLU A 292 -25.53 -14.21 -10.60
N TYR A 293 -24.37 -13.57 -10.90
CA TYR A 293 -24.22 -12.14 -10.82
C TYR A 293 -25.17 -11.43 -11.79
N LYS A 294 -25.94 -10.47 -11.27
CA LYS A 294 -26.96 -9.71 -12.03
C LYS A 294 -26.54 -8.30 -12.44
N GLY A 295 -25.37 -7.86 -11.98
CA GLY A 295 -24.78 -6.59 -12.43
C GLY A 295 -24.07 -6.71 -13.76
N ASP A 296 -23.44 -5.63 -14.21
CA ASP A 296 -22.60 -5.66 -15.40
C ASP A 296 -21.27 -6.36 -15.08
N SER A 297 -21.03 -7.51 -15.68
CA SER A 297 -19.80 -8.28 -15.50
C SER A 297 -18.56 -7.59 -16.05
N HIS A 298 -18.74 -6.60 -16.97
CA HIS A 298 -17.65 -5.76 -17.52
C HIS A 298 -17.23 -4.67 -16.54
N ASP A 299 -18.05 -4.37 -15.55
CA ASP A 299 -17.82 -3.37 -14.51
C ASP A 299 -17.70 -4.00 -13.12
N ALA A 300 -17.30 -5.26 -13.06
CA ALA A 300 -17.15 -6.03 -11.84
C ALA A 300 -15.79 -6.73 -11.76
N PHE A 301 -15.30 -6.93 -10.54
CA PHE A 301 -14.10 -7.67 -10.26
C PHE A 301 -14.38 -9.04 -9.63
N TRP A 302 -13.42 -9.92 -9.72
CA TRP A 302 -13.50 -11.28 -9.21
C TRP A 302 -13.03 -11.35 -7.75
N TYR A 303 -13.63 -12.25 -6.97
CA TYR A 303 -13.25 -12.55 -5.59
C TYR A 303 -13.35 -14.05 -5.33
N PHE A 304 -12.56 -14.55 -4.37
CA PHE A 304 -12.51 -15.99 -4.06
C PHE A 304 -13.87 -16.56 -3.69
N ASP A 305 -14.60 -15.86 -2.82
CA ASP A 305 -15.82 -16.34 -2.21
C ASP A 305 -16.72 -15.18 -1.74
N LYS A 306 -17.80 -15.58 -1.09
CA LYS A 306 -18.79 -14.66 -0.53
C LYS A 306 -18.17 -13.69 0.49
N GLU A 307 -17.33 -14.21 1.40
CA GLU A 307 -16.75 -13.42 2.48
C GLU A 307 -15.93 -12.25 1.91
N MET A 308 -15.05 -12.53 0.95
CA MET A 308 -14.20 -11.52 0.35
C MET A 308 -15.00 -10.50 -0.46
N ALA A 309 -15.99 -10.96 -1.23
CA ALA A 309 -16.82 -10.09 -2.05
C ALA A 309 -17.72 -9.18 -1.18
N GLU A 310 -18.37 -9.73 -0.16
CA GLU A 310 -19.23 -8.96 0.75
C GLU A 310 -18.42 -8.01 1.64
N MET A 311 -17.22 -8.38 2.07
CA MET A 311 -16.32 -7.48 2.79
C MET A 311 -15.94 -6.26 1.94
N THR A 312 -15.67 -6.46 0.65
CA THR A 312 -15.39 -5.37 -0.28
C THR A 312 -16.58 -4.43 -0.42
N GLU A 313 -17.78 -4.96 -0.63
CA GLU A 313 -19.02 -4.16 -0.69
C GLU A 313 -19.28 -3.40 0.61
N GLU A 314 -19.03 -4.04 1.75
CA GLU A 314 -19.23 -3.42 3.07
C GLU A 314 -18.28 -2.23 3.26
N ARG A 315 -17.03 -2.35 2.84
CA ARG A 315 -16.09 -1.22 2.84
C ARG A 315 -16.62 -0.06 2.01
N TYR A 316 -17.13 -0.34 0.80
CA TYR A 316 -17.71 0.67 -0.08
C TYR A 316 -18.98 1.32 0.47
N ARG A 317 -19.72 0.65 1.33
CA ARG A 317 -20.90 1.21 2.02
C ARG A 317 -20.56 2.08 3.21
N ARG A 318 -19.61 1.66 4.04
CA ARG A 318 -19.23 2.37 5.28
C ARG A 318 -18.41 3.60 5.00
N GLU A 319 -17.52 3.49 4.06
CA GLU A 319 -16.54 4.52 3.77
C GLU A 319 -16.93 5.24 2.50
N ARG A 320 -17.65 6.31 2.68
CA ARG A 320 -18.18 7.07 1.57
C ARG A 320 -17.40 8.33 1.35
N GLY A 321 -16.83 8.42 0.18
CA GLY A 321 -16.48 9.68 -0.42
C GLY A 321 -15.32 10.40 0.27
N LYS A 322 -14.69 11.23 -0.49
CA LYS A 322 -13.68 12.16 -0.02
C LYS A 322 -14.27 13.11 1.00
N LYS A 323 -13.70 13.12 2.18
CA LYS A 323 -14.03 14.14 3.15
C LYS A 323 -13.17 15.37 2.89
N PRO A 324 -13.73 16.56 2.98
CA PRO A 324 -12.97 17.76 2.78
C PRO A 324 -11.86 17.85 3.83
N GLN A 325 -10.65 18.03 3.33
CA GLN A 325 -9.51 18.42 4.14
C GLN A 325 -9.25 19.89 3.86
N TYR A 326 -9.00 20.66 4.91
CA TYR A 326 -8.83 22.10 4.80
C TYR A 326 -7.49 22.49 5.43
N LEU A 327 -6.75 23.27 4.67
CA LEU A 327 -5.64 24.01 5.24
C LEU A 327 -6.21 25.31 5.82
N GLY A 328 -6.06 25.51 7.12
CA GLY A 328 -6.48 26.72 7.80
C GLY A 328 -5.29 27.61 8.13
N PHE A 329 -5.53 28.93 8.15
CA PHE A 329 -4.54 29.89 8.62
C PHE A 329 -4.84 30.27 10.07
N VAL A 330 -3.79 30.40 10.86
CA VAL A 330 -3.88 30.92 12.21
C VAL A 330 -3.25 32.31 12.26
N GLN A 331 -3.99 33.27 12.76
CA GLN A 331 -3.50 34.62 12.93
C GLN A 331 -3.80 35.10 14.36
N LYS A 332 -2.78 35.57 15.05
CA LYS A 332 -2.87 36.00 16.45
C LYS A 332 -3.52 34.94 17.36
N GLY A 333 -3.19 33.67 17.14
CA GLY A 333 -3.71 32.54 17.87
C GLY A 333 -5.16 32.14 17.52
N GLN A 334 -5.79 32.80 16.55
CA GLN A 334 -7.13 32.46 16.07
C GLN A 334 -7.11 31.76 14.74
N LEU A 335 -7.81 30.63 14.66
CA LEU A 335 -8.02 29.91 13.40
C LEU A 335 -8.96 30.72 12.51
N LEU A 336 -8.52 31.06 11.30
CA LEU A 336 -9.37 31.66 10.30
C LEU A 336 -10.26 30.62 9.66
N THR A 337 -11.57 30.82 9.78
CA THR A 337 -12.56 29.85 9.25
C THR A 337 -12.49 29.76 7.72
N TYR A 338 -12.35 28.54 7.23
CA TYR A 338 -12.39 28.27 5.81
C TYR A 338 -13.80 28.43 5.23
N ASN A 339 -13.89 29.21 4.17
CA ASN A 339 -15.07 29.30 3.35
C ASN A 339 -14.70 29.08 1.88
N PRO A 340 -15.11 27.96 1.24
CA PRO A 340 -14.74 27.65 -0.13
C PRO A 340 -15.26 28.63 -1.17
N LYS A 341 -16.23 29.45 -0.80
CA LYS A 341 -16.89 30.42 -1.72
C LYS A 341 -16.44 31.87 -1.52
N SER A 342 -15.61 32.13 -0.53
CA SER A 342 -15.16 33.48 -0.22
C SER A 342 -13.64 33.58 -0.08
N HIS A 343 -13.16 34.80 -0.18
CA HIS A 343 -11.77 35.11 0.15
C HIS A 343 -11.63 35.34 1.66
N VAL A 344 -10.59 34.79 2.25
CA VAL A 344 -10.24 35.03 3.65
C VAL A 344 -9.20 36.14 3.71
N LYS A 345 -9.43 37.15 4.51
CA LYS A 345 -8.46 38.21 4.76
C LYS A 345 -7.44 37.71 5.77
N VAL A 346 -6.17 37.74 5.39
CA VAL A 346 -5.04 37.33 6.23
C VAL A 346 -4.15 38.56 6.43
N ALA A 347 -3.79 38.87 7.68
CA ALA A 347 -2.76 39.82 7.94
C ALA A 347 -1.38 39.18 7.63
N ALA A 348 -0.57 39.87 6.91
CA ALA A 348 0.76 39.43 6.58
C ALA A 348 1.79 40.49 6.96
N ARG A 349 2.98 40.05 7.33
CA ARG A 349 4.11 40.90 7.59
C ARG A 349 5.07 40.83 6.41
N PHE A 350 5.39 41.99 5.86
CA PHE A 350 6.46 42.10 4.88
C PHE A 350 7.82 41.99 5.60
N LEU A 351 8.65 41.08 5.14
CA LEU A 351 10.02 40.86 5.64
C LEU A 351 11.00 41.20 4.53
N PRO A 352 11.64 42.40 4.54
CA PRO A 352 12.52 42.83 3.47
C PRO A 352 13.72 41.89 3.23
N GLU A 353 14.22 41.29 4.30
CA GLU A 353 15.36 40.38 4.22
C GLU A 353 15.06 39.06 3.50
N LYS A 354 13.77 38.72 3.39
CA LYS A 354 13.34 37.47 2.75
C LYS A 354 12.64 37.69 1.41
N ASP A 355 12.64 38.92 0.93
CA ASP A 355 12.03 39.28 -0.36
C ASP A 355 10.61 38.68 -0.55
N GLY A 356 9.77 38.80 0.49
CA GLY A 356 8.43 38.22 0.42
C GLY A 356 7.54 38.51 1.62
N LEU A 357 6.37 37.90 1.57
CA LEU A 357 5.35 37.94 2.60
C LEU A 357 5.41 36.68 3.42
N THR A 358 5.39 36.81 4.75
CA THR A 358 5.35 35.66 5.64
C THR A 358 3.98 35.53 6.28
N PHE A 359 3.38 34.36 6.18
CA PHE A 359 2.12 33.99 6.80
C PHE A 359 2.38 32.87 7.80
N HIS A 360 1.59 32.87 8.87
CA HIS A 360 1.57 31.75 9.80
C HIS A 360 0.42 30.81 9.41
N LEU A 361 0.78 29.55 9.23
CA LEU A 361 -0.18 28.54 8.83
C LEU A 361 -0.30 27.44 9.87
N LYS A 362 -1.49 26.90 9.97
CA LYS A 362 -1.76 25.69 10.73
C LYS A 362 -2.60 24.75 9.87
N ALA A 363 -2.15 23.54 9.65
CA ALA A 363 -2.94 22.53 8.96
C ALA A 363 -4.01 21.99 9.89
N VAL A 364 -5.25 21.97 9.41
CA VAL A 364 -6.38 21.44 10.15
C VAL A 364 -7.04 20.38 9.30
N TYR A 365 -7.05 19.16 9.79
CA TYR A 365 -7.80 18.05 9.18
C TYR A 365 -9.14 17.96 9.92
N THR A 366 -10.22 18.18 9.20
CA THR A 366 -11.55 17.96 9.72
C THR A 366 -12.24 16.89 8.89
N ASP A 367 -12.27 15.70 9.39
CA ASP A 367 -13.15 14.66 8.91
C ASP A 367 -14.07 14.19 10.03
N SER A 368 -15.00 13.28 9.76
CA SER A 368 -15.93 12.82 10.78
C SER A 368 -15.27 11.93 11.86
N LEU A 369 -14.00 11.56 11.68
CA LEU A 369 -13.28 10.65 12.55
C LEU A 369 -12.10 11.34 13.24
N HIS A 370 -11.49 12.32 12.59
CA HIS A 370 -10.27 12.96 13.07
C HIS A 370 -10.31 14.47 12.90
N THR A 371 -9.91 15.16 13.92
CA THR A 371 -9.47 16.56 13.81
C THR A 371 -8.04 16.59 14.32
N ALA A 372 -7.10 16.88 13.44
CA ALA A 372 -5.70 17.06 13.79
C ALA A 372 -5.27 18.48 13.44
N ILE A 373 -4.50 19.09 14.33
CA ILE A 373 -3.93 20.42 14.13
C ILE A 373 -2.42 20.24 14.14
N SER A 374 -1.77 20.55 13.01
CA SER A 374 -0.30 20.55 12.94
C SER A 374 0.29 21.78 13.63
N ASP A 375 1.60 21.79 13.79
CA ASP A 375 2.32 22.96 14.26
C ASP A 375 2.12 24.15 13.34
N GLU A 376 2.29 25.32 13.90
CA GLU A 376 2.21 26.59 13.17
C GLU A 376 3.45 26.77 12.30
N HIS A 377 3.26 27.10 11.02
CA HIS A 377 4.33 27.30 10.05
C HIS A 377 4.31 28.72 9.51
N SER A 378 5.49 29.25 9.21
CA SER A 378 5.65 30.49 8.47
C SER A 378 5.97 30.17 7.01
N LEU A 379 5.18 30.66 6.08
CA LEU A 379 5.35 30.47 4.64
C LEU A 379 5.61 31.80 3.93
N THR A 380 6.43 31.76 2.90
CA THR A 380 6.63 32.89 1.99
C THR A 380 5.45 33.04 1.02
N SER A 381 5.30 34.20 0.40
CA SER A 381 4.23 34.46 -0.58
C SER A 381 4.18 33.42 -1.71
N PRO A 382 5.29 32.97 -2.34
CA PRO A 382 5.28 31.91 -3.33
C PRO A 382 4.76 30.57 -2.81
N GLU A 383 5.04 30.21 -1.57
CA GLU A 383 4.54 28.98 -0.95
C GLU A 383 3.03 29.06 -0.72
N ILE A 384 2.53 30.18 -0.27
CA ILE A 384 1.07 30.43 -0.12
C ILE A 384 0.36 30.34 -1.46
N THR A 385 0.93 30.95 -2.50
CA THR A 385 0.36 30.89 -3.85
C THR A 385 0.28 29.44 -4.36
N ARG A 386 1.30 28.63 -4.08
CA ARG A 386 1.31 27.21 -4.45
C ARG A 386 0.23 26.40 -3.73
N ILE A 387 -0.03 26.70 -2.46
CA ILE A 387 -0.99 25.97 -1.63
C ILE A 387 -2.42 26.46 -1.81
N CYS A 388 -2.60 27.78 -1.87
CA CYS A 388 -3.92 28.42 -1.79
C CYS A 388 -4.35 29.13 -3.10
N GLY A 389 -3.49 29.16 -4.10
CA GLY A 389 -3.66 29.94 -5.32
C GLY A 389 -3.21 31.40 -5.16
N PRO A 390 -3.52 32.26 -6.13
CA PRO A 390 -3.02 33.63 -6.17
C PRO A 390 -3.39 34.44 -4.92
N VAL A 391 -2.41 35.09 -4.34
CA VAL A 391 -2.59 36.03 -3.22
C VAL A 391 -2.91 37.41 -3.80
N GLN A 392 -4.01 38.00 -3.40
CA GLN A 392 -4.41 39.35 -3.81
C GLN A 392 -4.05 40.34 -2.70
N LYS A 393 -3.14 41.27 -3.00
CA LYS A 393 -2.76 42.34 -2.08
C LYS A 393 -3.94 43.33 -1.93
N VAL A 394 -4.36 43.55 -0.71
CA VAL A 394 -5.37 44.57 -0.38
C VAL A 394 -4.69 45.87 0.04
N ASN A 395 -3.65 45.78 0.88
CA ASN A 395 -2.76 46.86 1.28
C ASN A 395 -1.43 46.25 1.75
N ASP A 396 -0.53 47.05 2.31
CA ASP A 396 0.82 46.60 2.69
C ASP A 396 0.87 45.52 3.78
N THR A 397 -0.21 45.36 4.53
CA THR A 397 -0.27 44.40 5.62
C THR A 397 -1.44 43.39 5.51
N THR A 398 -2.27 43.55 4.47
CA THR A 398 -3.46 42.71 4.32
C THR A 398 -3.53 42.13 2.91
N PHE A 399 -3.75 40.82 2.87
CA PHE A 399 -3.85 40.07 1.63
C PHE A 399 -5.11 39.21 1.66
N THR A 400 -5.69 38.98 0.50
CA THR A 400 -6.79 38.08 0.32
C THR A 400 -6.28 36.80 -0.31
N VAL A 401 -6.57 35.66 0.29
CA VAL A 401 -6.22 34.33 -0.23
C VAL A 401 -7.47 33.51 -0.40
N ARG A 402 -7.50 32.73 -1.44
CA ARG A 402 -8.55 31.75 -1.68
C ARG A 402 -8.03 30.36 -1.33
N PHE A 403 -8.68 29.70 -0.42
CA PHE A 403 -8.37 28.32 -0.10
C PHE A 403 -9.02 27.39 -1.11
N TYR A 404 -8.26 26.41 -1.55
CA TYR A 404 -8.76 25.33 -2.36
C TYR A 404 -8.95 24.09 -1.49
N ARG A 405 -9.95 23.30 -1.84
CA ARG A 405 -10.13 21.97 -1.23
C ARG A 405 -8.90 21.11 -1.54
N MET A 406 -8.20 20.68 -0.51
CA MET A 406 -7.04 19.82 -0.67
C MET A 406 -7.48 18.36 -0.77
N GLY A 407 -7.41 17.79 -1.96
CA GLY A 407 -7.29 16.35 -2.13
C GLY A 407 -5.99 16.10 -2.86
N MET A 408 -5.19 15.18 -2.42
CA MET A 408 -3.79 15.04 -2.83
C MET A 408 -3.53 14.76 -4.31
N TYR A 409 -4.45 14.65 -5.19
CA TYR A 409 -4.25 14.50 -6.64
C TYR A 409 -5.48 14.85 -7.49
N ASN A 410 -6.50 15.50 -6.93
CA ASN A 410 -7.74 15.78 -7.65
C ASN A 410 -8.02 17.27 -7.92
N GLN A 411 -6.98 18.06 -8.14
CA GLN A 411 -7.17 19.47 -8.53
C GLN A 411 -7.44 19.66 -10.04
N ARG A 412 -7.55 18.62 -10.83
CA ARG A 412 -7.68 18.75 -12.29
C ARG A 412 -9.07 18.54 -12.85
N ARG A 413 -10.13 18.43 -12.06
CA ARG A 413 -11.49 18.31 -12.61
C ARG A 413 -12.50 19.07 -11.77
N THR A 414 -12.60 20.34 -11.96
CA THR A 414 -13.83 21.12 -12.00
C THR A 414 -13.78 22.02 -13.22
#